data_820b065cf7fd70a9fe88302236d42955
#
_entry.id   820b065cf7fd70a9fe88302236d42955
#
_cell.length_a   1.000
_cell.length_b   1.000
_cell.length_c   1.000
_cell.angle_alpha   90.00
_cell.angle_beta   90.00
_cell.angle_gamma   90.00
#
_symmetry.space_group_name_H-M   'P 1'
#
loop_
_entity.id
_entity.type
_entity.pdbx_description
1 polymer ?
#
loop_
_entity_poly.entity_id
_entity_poly.type
_entity_poly.pdbx_seq_one_letter_code
_entity_poly.pdbx_strand_id
1 'polypeptide(L)'
;MAQAIEATRGMSVKQADVAHNTDRRLVDLLISWSGAVVAIAMVALGAAAIYGGTFALGNVADRLEPQNISFPPMEAMSPAEKADLGEFAGQKVNTGPEAEAFSSYIGGHLTEVNEGATYSETSDAARAEGIPEDEAAELQGKADTLFKGETLRAMLLNAYAWWTVGQITLYAGIGLMVAGLLLSLLAALGFRHSRKTNPTT
;
A
#
# COMPACT_ATOMS: atom_id res chain seq x y z
N MET A 1 25.97 -59.04 43.28
CA MET A 1 25.34 -57.75 43.72
C MET A 1 25.79 -56.56 42.84
N ALA A 2 27.04 -56.41 42.42
CA ALA A 2 27.49 -55.32 41.54
C ALA A 2 26.83 -55.34 40.14
N GLN A 3 26.69 -56.48 39.49
CA GLN A 3 26.05 -56.60 38.16
C GLN A 3 24.57 -56.19 38.15
N ALA A 4 23.82 -56.38 39.25
CA ALA A 4 22.43 -55.97 39.33
C ALA A 4 22.31 -54.45 39.46
N ILE A 5 23.23 -53.78 40.15
CA ILE A 5 23.28 -52.30 40.31
C ILE A 5 23.64 -51.65 38.96
N GLU A 6 24.55 -52.23 38.20
CA GLU A 6 24.97 -51.73 36.88
C GLU A 6 23.82 -51.88 35.87
N ALA A 7 23.09 -52.96 35.87
CA ALA A 7 21.94 -53.19 35.00
C ALA A 7 20.78 -52.19 35.32
N THR A 8 20.51 -51.93 36.60
CA THR A 8 19.49 -50.96 37.03
C THR A 8 19.87 -49.52 36.65
N ARG A 9 21.17 -49.17 36.79
CA ARG A 9 21.68 -47.87 36.40
C ARG A 9 21.63 -47.66 34.89
N GLY A 10 21.95 -48.68 34.08
CA GLY A 10 21.85 -48.64 32.64
C GLY A 10 20.42 -48.49 32.12
N MET A 11 19.43 -49.13 32.81
CA MET A 11 17.99 -48.98 32.49
C MET A 11 17.51 -47.56 32.82
N SER A 12 17.92 -46.99 33.96
CA SER A 12 17.54 -45.65 34.39
C SER A 12 18.05 -44.58 33.41
N VAL A 13 19.31 -44.70 32.97
CA VAL A 13 19.89 -43.75 31.95
C VAL A 13 19.17 -43.87 30.63
N LYS A 14 18.87 -45.08 30.17
CA LYS A 14 18.17 -45.32 28.90
C LYS A 14 16.73 -44.80 28.95
N GLN A 15 16.02 -44.89 30.08
CA GLN A 15 14.69 -44.31 30.26
C GLN A 15 14.72 -42.77 30.27
N ALA A 16 15.72 -42.16 30.92
CA ALA A 16 15.89 -40.71 30.92
C ALA A 16 16.18 -40.16 29.47
N ASP A 17 17.04 -40.84 28.74
CA ASP A 17 17.35 -40.47 27.33
C ASP A 17 16.12 -40.60 26.42
N VAL A 18 15.31 -41.65 26.60
CA VAL A 18 14.06 -41.84 25.82
C VAL A 18 13.04 -40.78 26.14
N ALA A 19 12.86 -40.43 27.41
CA ALA A 19 11.94 -39.37 27.83
C ALA A 19 12.37 -38.00 27.23
N HIS A 20 13.66 -37.65 27.36
CA HIS A 20 14.21 -36.39 26.83
C HIS A 20 14.08 -36.27 25.29
N ASN A 21 14.28 -37.36 24.54
CA ASN A 21 14.10 -37.39 23.12
C ASN A 21 12.64 -37.29 22.68
N THR A 22 11.71 -37.83 23.47
CA THR A 22 10.27 -37.73 23.23
C THR A 22 9.78 -36.29 23.43
N ASP A 23 10.22 -35.62 24.48
CA ASP A 23 9.86 -34.23 24.75
C ASP A 23 10.39 -33.27 23.66
N ARG A 24 11.62 -33.45 23.23
CA ARG A 24 12.18 -32.68 22.10
C ARG A 24 11.38 -32.85 20.83
N ARG A 25 11.01 -34.07 20.51
CA ARG A 25 10.22 -34.38 19.29
C ARG A 25 8.82 -33.72 19.34
N LEU A 26 8.16 -33.71 20.49
CA LEU A 26 6.86 -33.06 20.66
C LEU A 26 7.00 -31.53 20.48
N VAL A 27 8.03 -30.93 21.05
CA VAL A 27 8.32 -29.49 20.88
C VAL A 27 8.60 -29.15 19.42
N ASP A 28 9.45 -29.91 18.74
CA ASP A 28 9.78 -29.71 17.33
C ASP A 28 8.53 -29.85 16.42
N LEU A 29 7.65 -30.82 16.75
CA LEU A 29 6.42 -31.02 16.01
C LEU A 29 5.43 -29.86 16.24
N LEU A 30 5.28 -29.39 17.47
CA LEU A 30 4.41 -28.25 17.80
C LEU A 30 4.89 -26.97 17.13
N ILE A 31 6.20 -26.71 17.16
CA ILE A 31 6.80 -25.54 16.47
C ILE A 31 6.56 -25.63 14.95
N SER A 32 6.78 -26.80 14.35
CA SER A 32 6.59 -27.01 12.91
C SER A 32 5.13 -26.82 12.49
N TRP A 33 4.18 -27.34 13.28
CA TRP A 33 2.75 -27.16 13.02
C TRP A 33 2.30 -25.70 13.18
N SER A 34 2.74 -25.03 14.27
CA SER A 34 2.45 -23.62 14.46
C SER A 34 3.02 -22.77 13.32
N GLY A 35 4.26 -23.05 12.93
CA GLY A 35 4.90 -22.39 11.78
C GLY A 35 4.15 -22.63 10.48
N ALA A 36 3.68 -23.85 10.22
CA ALA A 36 2.90 -24.19 9.03
C ALA A 36 1.55 -23.45 8.98
N VAL A 37 0.83 -23.37 10.11
CA VAL A 37 -0.45 -22.64 10.20
C VAL A 37 -0.24 -21.15 9.94
N VAL A 38 0.75 -20.55 10.57
CA VAL A 38 1.09 -19.13 10.37
C VAL A 38 1.52 -18.88 8.92
N ALA A 39 2.32 -19.76 8.35
CA ALA A 39 2.77 -19.65 6.96
C ALA A 39 1.59 -19.68 5.96
N ILE A 40 0.64 -20.59 6.14
CA ILE A 40 -0.58 -20.67 5.32
C ILE A 40 -1.40 -19.36 5.44
N ALA A 41 -1.58 -18.87 6.68
CA ALA A 41 -2.30 -17.63 6.91
C ALA A 41 -1.61 -16.44 6.22
N MET A 42 -0.29 -16.34 6.31
CA MET A 42 0.49 -15.28 5.65
C MET A 42 0.38 -15.35 4.13
N VAL A 43 0.46 -16.55 3.54
CA VAL A 43 0.30 -16.74 2.08
C VAL A 43 -1.12 -16.35 1.63
N ALA A 44 -2.15 -16.77 2.37
CA ALA A 44 -3.53 -16.43 2.05
C ALA A 44 -3.81 -14.92 2.15
N LEU A 45 -3.35 -14.28 3.23
CA LEU A 45 -3.47 -12.83 3.42
C LEU A 45 -2.64 -12.06 2.39
N GLY A 46 -1.44 -12.53 2.07
CA GLY A 46 -0.59 -11.96 1.04
C GLY A 46 -1.26 -11.99 -0.33
N ALA A 47 -1.86 -13.12 -0.72
CA ALA A 47 -2.59 -13.24 -1.98
C ALA A 47 -3.82 -12.32 -2.03
N ALA A 48 -4.59 -12.24 -0.94
CA ALA A 48 -5.73 -11.32 -0.84
C ALA A 48 -5.30 -9.85 -0.94
N ALA A 49 -4.20 -9.48 -0.29
CA ALA A 49 -3.66 -8.13 -0.34
C ALA A 49 -3.12 -7.78 -1.75
N ILE A 50 -2.43 -8.70 -2.43
CA ILE A 50 -1.99 -8.50 -3.83
C ILE A 50 -3.20 -8.28 -4.74
N TYR A 51 -4.24 -9.11 -4.60
CA TYR A 51 -5.48 -8.94 -5.37
C TYR A 51 -6.16 -7.59 -5.09
N GLY A 52 -6.34 -7.24 -3.81
CA GLY A 52 -6.95 -5.96 -3.41
C GLY A 52 -6.14 -4.74 -3.87
N GLY A 53 -4.80 -4.80 -3.76
CA GLY A 53 -3.91 -3.75 -4.23
C GLY A 53 -3.98 -3.55 -5.75
N THR A 54 -3.88 -4.63 -6.53
CA THR A 54 -4.01 -4.56 -7.99
C THR A 54 -5.40 -4.10 -8.44
N PHE A 55 -6.45 -4.54 -7.76
CA PHE A 55 -7.82 -4.07 -8.01
C PHE A 55 -7.97 -2.56 -7.76
N ALA A 56 -7.41 -2.03 -6.66
CA ALA A 56 -7.46 -0.61 -6.37
C ALA A 56 -6.73 0.23 -7.42
N LEU A 57 -5.53 -0.20 -7.84
CA LEU A 57 -4.75 0.45 -8.88
C LEU A 57 -5.49 0.46 -10.23
N GLY A 58 -6.01 -0.68 -10.65
CA GLY A 58 -6.80 -0.81 -11.87
C GLY A 58 -8.06 0.07 -11.84
N ASN A 59 -8.76 0.10 -10.71
CA ASN A 59 -9.98 0.91 -10.54
C ASN A 59 -9.70 2.42 -10.68
N VAL A 60 -8.53 2.90 -10.22
CA VAL A 60 -8.11 4.30 -10.41
C VAL A 60 -7.84 4.57 -11.88
N ALA A 61 -7.07 3.72 -12.56
CA ALA A 61 -6.76 3.85 -13.97
C ALA A 61 -8.03 3.84 -14.84
N ASP A 62 -8.92 2.88 -14.62
CA ASP A 62 -10.18 2.72 -15.36
C ASP A 62 -11.13 3.94 -15.23
N ARG A 63 -11.01 4.72 -14.15
CA ARG A 63 -11.80 5.93 -13.92
C ARG A 63 -11.16 7.19 -14.47
N LEU A 64 -9.83 7.26 -14.49
CA LEU A 64 -9.09 8.41 -15.01
C LEU A 64 -8.98 8.37 -16.55
N GLU A 65 -8.70 7.22 -17.14
CA GLU A 65 -8.47 7.08 -18.56
C GLU A 65 -9.63 7.62 -19.44
N PRO A 66 -10.92 7.36 -19.14
CA PRO A 66 -12.04 7.89 -19.92
C PRO A 66 -12.19 9.41 -19.85
N GLN A 67 -11.61 10.06 -18.84
CA GLN A 67 -11.63 11.53 -18.73
C GLN A 67 -10.75 12.20 -19.79
N ASN A 68 -9.85 11.44 -20.41
CA ASN A 68 -8.95 11.88 -21.48
C ASN A 68 -8.16 13.15 -21.12
N ILE A 69 -7.77 13.27 -19.86
CA ILE A 69 -6.94 14.36 -19.34
C ILE A 69 -5.50 14.13 -19.80
N SER A 70 -4.83 15.16 -20.29
CA SER A 70 -3.41 15.10 -20.67
C SER A 70 -2.70 16.38 -20.26
N PHE A 71 -1.43 16.24 -19.86
CA PHE A 71 -0.55 17.40 -19.65
C PHE A 71 -0.29 18.12 -20.98
N PRO A 72 -0.08 19.43 -20.94
CA PRO A 72 0.36 20.17 -22.12
C PRO A 72 1.73 19.66 -22.58
N PRO A 73 2.06 19.81 -23.87
CA PRO A 73 3.40 19.50 -24.36
C PRO A 73 4.43 20.46 -23.73
N MET A 74 5.69 20.00 -23.64
CA MET A 74 6.78 20.74 -22.99
C MET A 74 6.89 22.21 -23.47
N GLU A 75 6.67 22.44 -24.77
CA GLU A 75 6.77 23.77 -25.37
C GLU A 75 5.70 24.74 -24.88
N ALA A 76 4.55 24.23 -24.48
CA ALA A 76 3.43 25.03 -23.99
C ALA A 76 3.50 25.32 -22.48
N MET A 77 4.41 24.67 -21.76
CA MET A 77 4.60 24.89 -20.31
C MET A 77 5.43 26.13 -20.02
N SER A 78 5.08 26.87 -18.96
CA SER A 78 5.88 27.94 -18.39
C SER A 78 7.21 27.42 -17.83
N PRO A 79 8.20 28.27 -17.57
CA PRO A 79 9.47 27.84 -16.94
C PRO A 79 9.29 27.15 -15.57
N ALA A 80 8.32 27.61 -14.74
CA ALA A 80 8.02 26.99 -13.46
C ALA A 80 7.40 25.60 -13.64
N GLU A 81 6.40 25.49 -14.51
CA GLU A 81 5.77 24.19 -14.82
C GLU A 81 6.75 23.18 -15.42
N LYS A 82 7.69 23.64 -16.26
CA LYS A 82 8.77 22.78 -16.77
C LYS A 82 9.67 22.23 -15.67
N ALA A 83 9.98 23.06 -14.68
CA ALA A 83 10.82 22.65 -13.56
C ALA A 83 10.11 21.60 -12.69
N ASP A 84 8.82 21.78 -12.42
CA ASP A 84 8.07 20.98 -11.45
C ASP A 84 7.35 19.78 -12.10
N LEU A 85 6.89 19.92 -13.36
CA LEU A 85 5.98 18.98 -14.01
C LEU A 85 6.49 18.50 -15.40
N GLY A 86 7.69 18.93 -15.81
CA GLY A 86 8.23 18.63 -17.13
C GLY A 86 8.34 17.14 -17.45
N GLU A 87 8.54 16.29 -16.44
CA GLU A 87 8.57 14.84 -16.61
C GLU A 87 7.23 14.25 -17.09
N PHE A 88 6.10 14.95 -16.83
CA PHE A 88 4.76 14.56 -17.25
C PHE A 88 4.32 15.17 -18.58
N ALA A 89 5.15 16.02 -19.21
CA ALA A 89 4.77 16.74 -20.43
C ALA A 89 4.21 15.81 -21.53
N GLY A 90 3.01 16.11 -22.02
CA GLY A 90 2.31 15.33 -23.03
C GLY A 90 1.76 13.98 -22.58
N GLN A 91 1.96 13.58 -21.33
CA GLN A 91 1.45 12.32 -20.81
C GLN A 91 -0.04 12.42 -20.48
N LYS A 92 -0.73 11.27 -20.53
CA LYS A 92 -2.11 11.15 -20.06
C LYS A 92 -2.14 10.95 -18.55
N VAL A 93 -3.20 11.43 -17.93
CA VAL A 93 -3.46 11.21 -16.50
C VAL A 93 -4.25 9.92 -16.34
N ASN A 94 -3.58 8.83 -15.98
CA ASN A 94 -4.18 7.52 -15.75
C ASN A 94 -3.63 6.79 -14.52
N THR A 95 -2.65 7.38 -13.82
CA THR A 95 -2.10 6.87 -12.58
C THR A 95 -2.25 7.89 -11.43
N GLY A 96 -2.01 7.43 -10.19
CA GLY A 96 -2.03 8.32 -9.02
C GLY A 96 -1.00 9.44 -9.08
N PRO A 97 0.28 9.17 -9.36
CA PRO A 97 1.30 10.23 -9.49
C PRO A 97 0.95 11.29 -10.54
N GLU A 98 0.43 10.88 -11.69
CA GLU A 98 -0.02 11.81 -12.73
C GLU A 98 -1.25 12.63 -12.26
N ALA A 99 -2.17 12.02 -11.50
CA ALA A 99 -3.32 12.72 -10.93
C ALA A 99 -2.88 13.77 -9.90
N GLU A 100 -1.91 13.45 -9.04
CA GLU A 100 -1.33 14.41 -8.09
C GLU A 100 -0.62 15.56 -8.80
N ALA A 101 0.22 15.25 -9.76
CA ALA A 101 0.93 16.25 -10.57
C ALA A 101 -0.04 17.15 -11.33
N PHE A 102 -1.11 16.58 -11.93
CA PHE A 102 -2.12 17.38 -12.62
C PHE A 102 -2.97 18.24 -11.67
N SER A 103 -3.22 17.76 -10.45
CA SER A 103 -3.82 18.57 -9.39
C SER A 103 -2.95 19.79 -9.06
N SER A 104 -1.63 19.63 -8.99
CA SER A 104 -0.68 20.71 -8.77
C SER A 104 -0.67 21.71 -9.95
N TYR A 105 -0.71 21.20 -11.20
CA TYR A 105 -0.86 22.01 -12.40
C TYR A 105 -2.12 22.92 -12.35
N ILE A 106 -3.28 22.33 -12.03
CA ILE A 106 -4.51 23.12 -11.83
C ILE A 106 -4.33 24.15 -10.72
N GLY A 107 -3.71 23.76 -9.59
CA GLY A 107 -3.47 24.65 -8.45
C GLY A 107 -2.67 25.90 -8.83
N GLY A 108 -1.63 25.77 -9.63
CA GLY A 108 -0.85 26.88 -10.17
C GLY A 108 -1.73 27.88 -10.93
N HIS A 109 -2.57 27.39 -11.85
CA HIS A 109 -3.48 28.24 -12.62
C HIS A 109 -4.55 28.92 -11.77
N LEU A 110 -5.06 28.24 -10.72
CA LEU A 110 -6.05 28.84 -9.83
C LEU A 110 -5.49 30.01 -9.02
N THR A 111 -4.20 29.99 -8.70
CA THR A 111 -3.54 31.14 -8.03
C THR A 111 -3.58 32.40 -8.88
N GLU A 112 -3.62 32.26 -10.19
CA GLU A 112 -3.66 33.40 -11.13
C GLU A 112 -5.07 33.99 -11.32
N VAL A 113 -6.12 33.21 -10.99
CA VAL A 113 -7.54 33.61 -11.23
C VAL A 113 -7.92 34.87 -10.43
N ASN A 114 -7.51 34.96 -9.18
CA ASN A 114 -7.81 36.08 -8.30
C ASN A 114 -6.64 36.39 -7.33
N GLU A 115 -5.44 36.55 -7.87
CA GLU A 115 -4.23 36.97 -7.13
C GLU A 115 -3.94 36.10 -5.90
N GLY A 116 -4.30 34.82 -5.95
CA GLY A 116 -4.11 33.87 -4.86
C GLY A 116 -5.23 33.84 -3.81
N ALA A 117 -6.25 34.67 -3.95
CA ALA A 117 -7.42 34.60 -3.07
C ALA A 117 -8.16 33.28 -3.22
N THR A 118 -8.62 32.73 -2.11
CA THR A 118 -9.38 31.49 -2.05
C THR A 118 -10.81 31.66 -2.57
N TYR A 119 -11.49 30.52 -2.83
CA TYR A 119 -12.92 30.53 -3.15
C TYR A 119 -13.73 31.27 -2.08
N SER A 120 -13.48 31.04 -0.80
CA SER A 120 -14.22 31.68 0.29
C SER A 120 -14.03 33.21 0.28
N GLU A 121 -12.78 33.67 0.22
CA GLU A 121 -12.46 35.10 0.18
C GLU A 121 -13.06 35.80 -1.03
N THR A 122 -12.95 35.17 -2.22
CA THR A 122 -13.53 35.72 -3.47
C THR A 122 -15.05 35.76 -3.42
N SER A 123 -15.67 34.70 -2.90
CA SER A 123 -17.12 34.58 -2.77
C SER A 123 -17.69 35.57 -1.72
N ASP A 124 -16.94 35.83 -0.64
CA ASP A 124 -17.34 36.83 0.37
C ASP A 124 -17.18 38.25 -0.17
N ALA A 125 -16.11 38.52 -0.90
CA ALA A 125 -15.94 39.80 -1.59
C ALA A 125 -17.05 40.08 -2.59
N ALA A 126 -17.47 39.08 -3.37
CA ALA A 126 -18.59 39.21 -4.33
C ALA A 126 -19.94 39.56 -3.67
N ARG A 127 -20.10 39.31 -2.38
CA ARG A 127 -21.32 39.58 -1.60
C ARG A 127 -21.19 40.78 -0.65
N ALA A 128 -20.11 41.51 -0.73
CA ALA A 128 -19.87 42.64 0.18
C ALA A 128 -20.93 43.76 -0.01
N GLU A 129 -21.35 44.39 1.09
CA GLU A 129 -22.31 45.50 1.02
C GLU A 129 -21.70 46.69 0.27
N GLY A 130 -22.46 47.22 -0.68
CA GLY A 130 -22.08 48.41 -1.45
C GLY A 130 -21.14 48.14 -2.64
N ILE A 131 -20.83 46.87 -2.95
CA ILE A 131 -20.07 46.54 -4.15
C ILE A 131 -20.90 46.87 -5.41
N PRO A 132 -20.30 47.45 -6.48
CA PRO A 132 -20.96 47.61 -7.78
C PRO A 132 -21.40 46.25 -8.38
N GLU A 133 -22.53 46.24 -9.10
CA GLU A 133 -23.10 44.99 -9.64
C GLU A 133 -22.18 44.29 -10.67
N ASP A 134 -21.45 45.10 -11.47
CA ASP A 134 -20.47 44.58 -12.46
C ASP A 134 -19.24 43.95 -11.77
N GLU A 135 -18.74 44.54 -10.69
CA GLU A 135 -17.65 44.02 -9.89
C GLU A 135 -18.06 42.74 -9.16
N ALA A 136 -19.27 42.74 -8.58
CA ALA A 136 -19.85 41.54 -7.92
C ALA A 136 -19.98 40.38 -8.90
N ALA A 137 -20.44 40.65 -10.13
CA ALA A 137 -20.58 39.64 -11.19
C ALA A 137 -19.20 39.08 -11.62
N GLU A 138 -18.18 39.95 -11.73
CA GLU A 138 -16.81 39.50 -12.06
C GLU A 138 -16.25 38.58 -10.96
N LEU A 139 -16.36 39.00 -9.69
CA LEU A 139 -15.87 38.21 -8.55
C LEU A 139 -16.64 36.89 -8.42
N GLN A 140 -17.95 36.88 -8.70
CA GLN A 140 -18.72 35.62 -8.73
C GLN A 140 -18.22 34.69 -9.82
N GLY A 141 -17.88 35.18 -11.01
CA GLY A 141 -17.28 34.40 -12.09
C GLY A 141 -15.91 33.79 -11.70
N LYS A 142 -15.08 34.57 -10.99
CA LYS A 142 -13.82 34.09 -10.43
C LYS A 142 -14.05 33.04 -9.34
N ALA A 143 -15.00 33.25 -8.42
CA ALA A 143 -15.37 32.28 -7.40
C ALA A 143 -15.84 30.96 -8.01
N ASP A 144 -16.69 31.00 -9.05
CA ASP A 144 -17.15 29.80 -9.76
C ASP A 144 -15.98 29.02 -10.41
N THR A 145 -15.00 29.74 -10.94
CA THR A 145 -13.79 29.14 -11.53
C THR A 145 -12.95 28.46 -10.46
N LEU A 146 -12.73 29.14 -9.33
CA LEU A 146 -12.01 28.59 -8.18
C LEU A 146 -12.72 27.34 -7.64
N PHE A 147 -14.03 27.39 -7.46
CA PHE A 147 -14.82 26.24 -6.98
C PHE A 147 -14.70 25.02 -7.89
N LYS A 148 -14.82 25.21 -9.20
CA LYS A 148 -14.67 24.12 -10.18
C LYS A 148 -13.26 23.56 -10.18
N GLY A 149 -12.25 24.42 -10.17
CA GLY A 149 -10.85 23.99 -10.14
C GLY A 149 -10.49 23.24 -8.87
N GLU A 150 -10.88 23.75 -7.69
CA GLU A 150 -10.63 23.07 -6.41
C GLU A 150 -11.38 21.73 -6.31
N THR A 151 -12.59 21.66 -6.88
CA THR A 151 -13.33 20.38 -6.95
C THR A 151 -12.60 19.35 -7.81
N LEU A 152 -12.09 19.76 -8.97
CA LEU A 152 -11.28 18.86 -9.83
C LEU A 152 -10.00 18.41 -9.13
N ARG A 153 -9.30 19.34 -8.45
CA ARG A 153 -8.12 19.01 -7.65
C ARG A 153 -8.43 17.99 -6.57
N ALA A 154 -9.53 18.19 -5.83
CA ALA A 154 -9.95 17.27 -4.78
C ALA A 154 -10.24 15.85 -5.33
N MET A 155 -10.87 15.75 -6.53
CA MET A 155 -11.11 14.46 -7.19
C MET A 155 -9.81 13.77 -7.62
N LEU A 156 -8.86 14.51 -8.18
CA LEU A 156 -7.54 13.99 -8.58
C LEU A 156 -6.72 13.53 -7.37
N LEU A 157 -6.71 14.32 -6.28
CA LEU A 157 -6.06 13.93 -5.03
C LEU A 157 -6.71 12.71 -4.37
N ASN A 158 -8.02 12.54 -4.51
CA ASN A 158 -8.69 11.32 -4.09
C ASN A 158 -8.22 10.11 -4.91
N ALA A 159 -8.08 10.25 -6.23
CA ALA A 159 -7.53 9.20 -7.07
C ALA A 159 -6.09 8.83 -6.66
N TYR A 160 -5.24 9.83 -6.39
CA TYR A 160 -3.90 9.63 -5.85
C TYR A 160 -3.90 8.90 -4.50
N ALA A 161 -4.79 9.27 -3.58
CA ALA A 161 -4.90 8.62 -2.28
C ALA A 161 -5.23 7.13 -2.41
N TRP A 162 -6.22 6.77 -3.24
CA TRP A 162 -6.58 5.38 -3.50
C TRP A 162 -5.48 4.61 -4.24
N TRP A 163 -4.78 5.25 -5.16
CA TRP A 163 -3.59 4.68 -5.80
C TRP A 163 -2.52 4.34 -4.77
N THR A 164 -2.21 5.27 -3.86
CA THR A 164 -1.22 5.08 -2.80
C THR A 164 -1.60 3.93 -1.86
N VAL A 165 -2.88 3.85 -1.45
CA VAL A 165 -3.40 2.72 -0.67
C VAL A 165 -3.24 1.41 -1.43
N GLY A 166 -3.55 1.39 -2.73
CA GLY A 166 -3.36 0.24 -3.61
C GLY A 166 -1.90 -0.21 -3.66
N GLN A 167 -0.97 0.72 -3.83
CA GLN A 167 0.48 0.45 -3.85
C GLN A 167 0.97 -0.15 -2.52
N ILE A 168 0.62 0.49 -1.40
CA ILE A 168 1.01 0.00 -0.06
C ILE A 168 0.47 -1.42 0.16
N THR A 169 -0.80 -1.65 -0.17
CA THR A 169 -1.45 -2.96 -0.02
C THR A 169 -0.79 -4.02 -0.90
N LEU A 170 -0.45 -3.69 -2.14
CA LEU A 170 0.24 -4.58 -3.08
C LEU A 170 1.62 -4.98 -2.55
N TYR A 171 2.45 -4.01 -2.15
CA TYR A 171 3.79 -4.30 -1.64
C TYR A 171 3.76 -5.04 -0.30
N ALA A 172 2.84 -4.70 0.59
CA ALA A 172 2.63 -5.45 1.84
C ALA A 172 2.21 -6.90 1.55
N GLY A 173 1.34 -7.11 0.57
CA GLY A 173 0.92 -8.43 0.12
C GLY A 173 2.08 -9.26 -0.44
N ILE A 174 2.95 -8.67 -1.26
CA ILE A 174 4.16 -9.32 -1.78
C ILE A 174 5.09 -9.70 -0.61
N GLY A 175 5.31 -8.81 0.34
CA GLY A 175 6.13 -9.07 1.52
C GLY A 175 5.59 -10.23 2.35
N LEU A 176 4.28 -10.26 2.63
CA LEU A 176 3.61 -11.34 3.34
C LEU A 176 3.72 -12.69 2.58
N MET A 177 3.55 -12.66 1.28
CA MET A 177 3.67 -13.86 0.42
C MET A 177 5.08 -14.45 0.52
N VAL A 178 6.11 -13.62 0.35
CA VAL A 178 7.52 -14.06 0.43
C VAL A 178 7.83 -14.61 1.83
N ALA A 179 7.45 -13.89 2.88
CA ALA A 179 7.69 -14.33 4.26
C ALA A 179 6.93 -15.64 4.58
N GLY A 180 5.68 -15.78 4.11
CA GLY A 180 4.90 -17.00 4.26
C GLY A 180 5.51 -18.20 3.53
N LEU A 181 6.04 -18.01 2.33
CA LEU A 181 6.74 -19.07 1.58
C LEU A 181 8.03 -19.49 2.28
N LEU A 182 8.83 -18.55 2.78
CA LEU A 182 10.04 -18.85 3.55
C LEU A 182 9.70 -19.62 4.84
N LEU A 183 8.67 -19.19 5.56
CA LEU A 183 8.23 -19.90 6.76
C LEU A 183 7.69 -21.29 6.45
N SER A 184 7.00 -21.47 5.32
CA SER A 184 6.56 -22.79 4.83
C SER A 184 7.73 -23.73 4.60
N LEU A 185 8.80 -23.23 3.99
CA LEU A 185 10.04 -23.98 3.78
C LEU A 185 10.67 -24.41 5.10
N LEU A 186 10.78 -23.48 6.06
CA LEU A 186 11.32 -23.75 7.39
C LEU A 186 10.49 -24.80 8.14
N ALA A 187 9.16 -24.69 8.10
CA ALA A 187 8.26 -25.68 8.68
C ALA A 187 8.45 -27.08 8.04
N ALA A 188 8.56 -27.13 6.71
CA ALA A 188 8.82 -28.40 5.98
C ALA A 188 10.18 -29.01 6.38
N LEU A 189 11.22 -28.21 6.55
CA LEU A 189 12.51 -28.69 7.06
C LEU A 189 12.42 -29.19 8.49
N GLY A 190 11.65 -28.51 9.36
CA GLY A 190 11.35 -28.95 10.73
C GLY A 190 10.66 -30.32 10.75
N PHE A 191 9.64 -30.53 9.91
CA PHE A 191 8.99 -31.85 9.78
C PHE A 191 9.95 -32.94 9.26
N ARG A 192 10.84 -32.61 8.32
CA ARG A 192 11.87 -33.57 7.87
C ARG A 192 12.85 -33.92 8.98
N HIS A 193 13.25 -32.95 9.80
CA HIS A 193 14.18 -33.18 10.93
C HIS A 193 13.53 -34.09 11.97
N SER A 194 12.29 -33.82 12.38
CA SER A 194 11.56 -34.62 13.36
C SER A 194 11.32 -36.08 12.92
N ARG A 195 11.26 -36.36 11.60
CA ARG A 195 11.15 -37.73 11.04
C ARG A 195 12.47 -38.51 11.07
N LYS A 196 13.62 -37.83 10.95
CA LYS A 196 14.94 -38.47 10.92
C LYS A 196 15.43 -38.89 12.31
N THR A 197 14.89 -38.31 13.37
CA THR A 197 15.21 -38.64 14.76
C THR A 197 14.48 -39.88 15.29
N ASN A 198 13.80 -40.64 14.42
CA ASN A 198 13.24 -41.94 14.75
C ASN A 198 14.35 -43.01 14.60
N PRO A 199 14.94 -43.54 15.67
CA PRO A 199 15.75 -44.73 15.54
C PRO A 199 14.77 -45.88 15.26
N THR A 200 14.80 -46.40 14.03
CA THR A 200 14.20 -47.68 13.72
C THR A 200 14.86 -48.71 14.65
N THR A 201 14.05 -49.34 15.46
CA THR A 201 14.32 -50.52 16.27
C THR A 201 15.16 -51.56 15.55
#